data_b2a0362adc2ecd1f32f710997acd8675
#
_entry.id   b2a0362adc2ecd1f32f710997acd8675
#
_cell.length_a   1.000
_cell.length_b   1.000
_cell.length_c   1.000
_cell.angle_alpha   90.00
_cell.angle_beta   90.00
_cell.angle_gamma   90.00
#
_symmetry.space_group_name_H-M   'P 1'
#
loop_
_entity.id
_entity.type
_entity.pdbx_description
1 polymer ?
#
loop_
_entity_poly.entity_id
_entity_poly.type
_entity_poly.pdbx_seq_one_letter_code
_entity_poly.pdbx_strand_id
1 'polypeptide(L)'
;MKALFIGGTGTISTAISTKLLEDGHELWLINRGNRNTALPPGAHIIQADIGDEEDVSRRLEGQSFDVVVDFIAFTPQHLERDYRLFHGRTKQFLYISSASAYQKPLSDYRINEGTPLANPYWEYSRNKIAGEELLMKLYREEGFPVTIVRPSHTYSERSVPLGLHGTGGSYQVIKRMMEGKKVIIHGDGTSLWTMTHNTDFAKGFIGLMGNIHAIGESVQITSDETLTWNQIYRAIADALGVELRACYVSSAFIAASAPKSWDLRGALLGDKSNSVVFDNTKLKRLVPDYTATVRFDQGVRMAVDYVLNHPECQREDAEFDRWCDRVIEAQEEALAKVRKEG
;
A
#
# COMPACT_ATOMS: atom_id res chain seq x y z
N MET A 1 4.59 -25.48 2.35
CA MET A 1 3.15 -25.22 2.53
C MET A 1 2.48 -25.07 1.17
N LYS A 2 1.17 -25.31 1.12
CA LYS A 2 0.33 -25.06 -0.05
C LYS A 2 -0.48 -23.78 0.18
N ALA A 3 -0.22 -22.75 -0.60
CA ALA A 3 -0.84 -21.44 -0.47
C ALA A 3 -1.72 -21.10 -1.68
N LEU A 4 -2.85 -20.42 -1.44
CA LEU A 4 -3.70 -19.85 -2.47
C LEU A 4 -3.76 -18.33 -2.33
N PHE A 5 -3.46 -17.62 -3.39
CA PHE A 5 -3.58 -16.15 -3.45
C PHE A 5 -4.70 -15.72 -4.37
N ILE A 6 -5.58 -14.87 -3.88
CA ILE A 6 -6.57 -14.16 -4.65
C ILE A 6 -5.94 -12.83 -5.07
N GLY A 7 -5.63 -12.69 -6.37
CA GLY A 7 -4.74 -11.66 -6.90
C GLY A 7 -3.32 -12.25 -7.13
N GLY A 8 -2.27 -11.59 -6.67
CA GLY A 8 -0.91 -12.15 -6.75
C GLY A 8 0.03 -11.44 -7.74
N THR A 9 -0.44 -10.40 -8.44
CA THR A 9 0.34 -9.65 -9.46
C THR A 9 0.44 -8.14 -9.16
N GLY A 10 0.13 -7.73 -7.93
CA GLY A 10 0.22 -6.34 -7.46
C GLY A 10 1.57 -6.03 -6.81
N THR A 11 1.75 -4.78 -6.38
CA THR A 11 2.99 -4.28 -5.75
C THR A 11 3.44 -5.15 -4.56
N ILE A 12 2.52 -5.50 -3.67
CA ILE A 12 2.79 -6.31 -2.48
C ILE A 12 2.93 -7.78 -2.87
N SER A 13 1.96 -8.31 -3.60
CA SER A 13 1.82 -9.74 -3.83
C SER A 13 2.90 -10.33 -4.73
N THR A 14 3.46 -9.56 -5.68
CA THR A 14 4.49 -10.07 -6.61
C THR A 14 5.73 -10.54 -5.84
N ALA A 15 6.27 -9.71 -4.92
CA ALA A 15 7.45 -10.07 -4.14
C ALA A 15 7.18 -11.28 -3.22
N ILE A 16 5.98 -11.35 -2.62
CA ILE A 16 5.57 -12.49 -1.80
C ILE A 16 5.48 -13.76 -2.64
N SER A 17 4.84 -13.69 -3.82
CA SER A 17 4.68 -14.83 -4.72
C SER A 17 6.02 -15.38 -5.19
N THR A 18 6.94 -14.48 -5.60
CA THR A 18 8.29 -14.86 -6.05
C THR A 18 9.05 -15.57 -4.92
N LYS A 19 9.13 -14.92 -3.76
CA LYS A 19 9.86 -15.47 -2.62
C LYS A 19 9.27 -16.79 -2.13
N LEU A 20 7.95 -16.93 -2.12
CA LEU A 20 7.29 -18.17 -1.68
C LEU A 20 7.69 -19.37 -2.57
N LEU A 21 7.78 -19.14 -3.88
CA LEU A 21 8.22 -20.16 -4.85
C LEU A 21 9.71 -20.46 -4.72
N GLU A 22 10.55 -19.43 -4.52
CA GLU A 22 11.99 -19.60 -4.27
C GLU A 22 12.26 -20.41 -2.99
N ASP A 23 11.43 -20.26 -1.97
CA ASP A 23 11.49 -21.03 -0.72
C ASP A 23 10.91 -22.46 -0.87
N GLY A 24 10.53 -22.87 -2.08
CA GLY A 24 10.07 -24.23 -2.41
C GLY A 24 8.64 -24.54 -1.98
N HIS A 25 7.79 -23.53 -1.83
CA HIS A 25 6.38 -23.70 -1.49
C HIS A 25 5.50 -23.85 -2.73
N GLU A 26 4.35 -24.50 -2.58
CA GLU A 26 3.34 -24.65 -3.63
C GLU A 26 2.42 -23.43 -3.63
N LEU A 27 2.37 -22.69 -4.74
CA LEU A 27 1.56 -21.49 -4.88
C LEU A 27 0.48 -21.67 -5.95
N TRP A 28 -0.75 -21.41 -5.56
CA TRP A 28 -1.93 -21.31 -6.41
C TRP A 28 -2.38 -19.84 -6.51
N LEU A 29 -2.77 -19.40 -7.72
CA LEU A 29 -3.23 -18.03 -7.96
C LEU A 29 -4.60 -18.04 -8.62
N ILE A 30 -5.59 -17.38 -8.01
CA ILE A 30 -6.85 -17.03 -8.69
C ILE A 30 -6.70 -15.64 -9.29
N ASN A 31 -6.82 -15.54 -10.62
CA ASN A 31 -6.82 -14.27 -11.33
C ASN A 31 -7.64 -14.34 -12.63
N ARG A 32 -8.03 -13.16 -13.16
CA ARG A 32 -8.83 -13.03 -14.38
C ARG A 32 -8.04 -13.17 -15.68
N GLY A 33 -6.73 -13.37 -15.62
CA GLY A 33 -5.86 -13.48 -16.78
C GLY A 33 -5.44 -12.16 -17.44
N ASN A 34 -5.85 -11.00 -16.93
CA ASN A 34 -5.58 -9.69 -17.54
C ASN A 34 -4.11 -9.23 -17.42
N ARG A 35 -3.31 -9.87 -16.58
CA ARG A 35 -1.89 -9.54 -16.32
C ARG A 35 -1.02 -10.79 -16.34
N ASN A 36 -1.16 -11.63 -17.35
CA ASN A 36 -0.46 -12.93 -17.44
C ASN A 36 1.06 -12.79 -17.53
N THR A 37 1.58 -11.66 -18.03
CA THR A 37 3.03 -11.41 -18.12
C THR A 37 3.72 -11.18 -16.75
N ALA A 38 2.93 -10.94 -15.70
CA ALA A 38 3.44 -10.71 -14.35
C ALA A 38 3.28 -11.94 -13.42
N LEU A 39 2.90 -13.11 -13.99
CA LEU A 39 2.73 -14.32 -13.19
C LEU A 39 4.10 -14.94 -12.89
N PRO A 40 4.37 -15.30 -11.61
CA PRO A 40 5.62 -15.93 -11.26
C PRO A 40 5.70 -17.34 -11.86
N PRO A 41 6.83 -17.71 -12.50
CA PRO A 41 7.03 -19.06 -13.03
C PRO A 41 6.91 -20.12 -11.92
N GLY A 42 6.17 -21.19 -12.18
CA GLY A 42 5.98 -22.29 -11.23
C GLY A 42 4.71 -22.20 -10.38
N ALA A 43 3.93 -21.12 -10.48
CA ALA A 43 2.63 -21.03 -9.82
C ALA A 43 1.54 -21.81 -10.60
N HIS A 44 0.62 -22.44 -9.87
CA HIS A 44 -0.59 -23.03 -10.42
C HIS A 44 -1.65 -21.95 -10.63
N ILE A 45 -2.09 -21.75 -11.88
CA ILE A 45 -3.01 -20.68 -12.23
C ILE A 45 -4.44 -21.20 -12.33
N ILE A 46 -5.34 -20.61 -11.56
CA ILE A 46 -6.79 -20.77 -11.72
C ILE A 46 -7.30 -19.47 -12.36
N GLN A 47 -7.55 -19.53 -13.67
CA GLN A 47 -8.12 -18.38 -14.37
C GLN A 47 -9.62 -18.30 -14.11
N ALA A 48 -10.03 -17.46 -13.16
CA ALA A 48 -11.42 -17.25 -12.77
C ALA A 48 -11.63 -15.82 -12.25
N ASP A 49 -12.86 -15.34 -12.29
CA ASP A 49 -13.27 -14.18 -11.51
C ASP A 49 -13.68 -14.65 -10.11
N ILE A 50 -13.02 -14.13 -9.08
CA ILE A 50 -13.34 -14.49 -7.69
C ILE A 50 -14.79 -14.11 -7.31
N GLY A 51 -15.41 -13.17 -8.04
CA GLY A 51 -16.82 -12.81 -7.87
C GLY A 51 -17.79 -13.89 -8.35
N ASP A 52 -17.37 -14.83 -9.20
CA ASP A 52 -18.15 -16.00 -9.60
C ASP A 52 -17.89 -17.16 -8.61
N GLU A 53 -18.61 -17.11 -7.49
CA GLU A 53 -18.44 -18.08 -6.40
C GLU A 53 -18.71 -19.53 -6.83
N GLU A 54 -19.64 -19.74 -7.77
CA GLU A 54 -19.98 -21.09 -8.25
C GLU A 54 -18.84 -21.68 -9.09
N ASP A 55 -18.27 -20.91 -10.03
CA ASP A 55 -17.14 -21.34 -10.84
C ASP A 55 -15.90 -21.58 -9.97
N VAL A 56 -15.59 -20.65 -9.05
CA VAL A 56 -14.46 -20.78 -8.13
C VAL A 56 -14.64 -22.02 -7.23
N SER A 57 -15.81 -22.23 -6.62
CA SER A 57 -16.06 -23.37 -5.75
C SER A 57 -15.88 -24.72 -6.47
N ARG A 58 -16.36 -24.79 -7.74
CA ARG A 58 -16.20 -25.98 -8.59
C ARG A 58 -14.71 -26.24 -8.91
N ARG A 59 -13.93 -25.20 -9.24
CA ARG A 59 -12.49 -25.33 -9.54
C ARG A 59 -11.66 -25.70 -8.31
N LEU A 60 -12.14 -25.36 -7.12
CA LEU A 60 -11.52 -25.67 -5.84
C LEU A 60 -12.07 -26.94 -5.21
N GLU A 61 -12.90 -27.72 -5.92
CA GLU A 61 -13.46 -28.97 -5.39
C GLU A 61 -12.36 -29.95 -5.01
N GLY A 62 -12.42 -30.50 -3.80
CA GLY A 62 -11.40 -31.40 -3.26
C GLY A 62 -10.07 -30.73 -2.88
N GLN A 63 -9.94 -29.42 -3.05
CA GLN A 63 -8.72 -28.68 -2.66
C GLN A 63 -8.83 -28.12 -1.25
N SER A 64 -7.73 -28.18 -0.52
CA SER A 64 -7.52 -27.50 0.75
C SER A 64 -6.14 -26.83 0.75
N PHE A 65 -6.00 -25.78 1.54
CA PHE A 65 -4.79 -24.96 1.58
C PHE A 65 -4.30 -24.78 3.01
N ASP A 66 -2.99 -24.74 3.18
CA ASP A 66 -2.43 -24.32 4.48
C ASP A 66 -2.74 -22.83 4.73
N VAL A 67 -2.66 -22.02 3.68
CA VAL A 67 -2.88 -20.57 3.74
C VAL A 67 -3.66 -20.09 2.54
N VAL A 68 -4.67 -19.24 2.77
CA VAL A 68 -5.35 -18.45 1.73
C VAL A 68 -5.12 -16.96 2.01
N VAL A 69 -4.81 -16.19 0.98
CA VAL A 69 -4.57 -14.75 1.07
C VAL A 69 -5.45 -14.00 0.07
N ASP A 70 -6.20 -12.99 0.49
CA ASP A 70 -6.86 -12.06 -0.43
C ASP A 70 -6.15 -10.70 -0.44
N PHE A 71 -5.55 -10.36 -1.61
CA PHE A 71 -4.91 -9.08 -1.90
C PHE A 71 -5.86 -8.05 -2.50
N ILE A 72 -7.08 -8.43 -2.86
CA ILE A 72 -8.03 -7.61 -3.62
C ILE A 72 -9.38 -7.43 -2.94
N ALA A 73 -9.54 -7.87 -1.70
CA ALA A 73 -10.71 -7.56 -0.89
C ALA A 73 -10.66 -6.13 -0.36
N PHE A 74 -11.64 -5.31 -0.74
CA PHE A 74 -11.74 -3.90 -0.36
C PHE A 74 -12.96 -3.57 0.48
N THR A 75 -13.97 -4.44 0.51
CA THR A 75 -15.22 -4.22 1.23
C THR A 75 -15.58 -5.45 2.07
N PRO A 76 -16.43 -5.32 3.10
CA PRO A 76 -16.92 -6.48 3.87
C PRO A 76 -17.56 -7.57 3.00
N GLN A 77 -18.29 -7.20 1.94
CA GLN A 77 -18.94 -8.15 1.04
C GLN A 77 -17.94 -9.08 0.33
N HIS A 78 -16.74 -8.56 0.00
CA HIS A 78 -15.66 -9.40 -0.54
C HIS A 78 -15.21 -10.45 0.49
N LEU A 79 -15.14 -10.08 1.76
CA LEU A 79 -14.72 -10.97 2.84
C LEU A 79 -15.80 -11.97 3.25
N GLU A 80 -17.09 -11.61 3.14
CA GLU A 80 -18.19 -12.56 3.29
C GLU A 80 -18.14 -13.64 2.20
N ARG A 81 -17.87 -13.26 0.95
CA ARG A 81 -17.61 -14.18 -0.16
C ARG A 81 -16.45 -15.11 0.19
N ASP A 82 -15.32 -14.57 0.64
CA ASP A 82 -14.13 -15.35 0.96
C ASP A 82 -14.39 -16.33 2.11
N TYR A 83 -15.13 -15.90 3.11
CA TYR A 83 -15.57 -16.79 4.18
C TYR A 83 -16.40 -17.98 3.63
N ARG A 84 -17.39 -17.74 2.75
CA ARG A 84 -18.18 -18.83 2.15
C ARG A 84 -17.32 -19.79 1.32
N LEU A 85 -16.33 -19.28 0.61
CA LEU A 85 -15.46 -20.09 -0.24
C LEU A 85 -14.42 -20.89 0.53
N PHE A 86 -13.87 -20.34 1.64
CA PHE A 86 -12.67 -20.89 2.27
C PHE A 86 -12.87 -21.40 3.70
N HIS A 87 -14.01 -21.17 4.33
CA HIS A 87 -14.30 -21.77 5.63
C HIS A 87 -14.27 -23.30 5.53
N GLY A 88 -13.47 -23.93 6.39
CA GLY A 88 -13.21 -25.38 6.35
C GLY A 88 -12.25 -25.85 5.26
N ARG A 89 -11.74 -24.95 4.39
CA ARG A 89 -10.79 -25.28 3.32
C ARG A 89 -9.38 -24.70 3.54
N THR A 90 -9.20 -23.86 4.54
CA THR A 90 -7.89 -23.28 4.89
C THR A 90 -7.60 -23.40 6.39
N LYS A 91 -6.29 -23.53 6.71
CA LYS A 91 -5.82 -23.51 8.11
C LYS A 91 -5.52 -22.08 8.59
N GLN A 92 -5.32 -21.14 7.66
CA GLN A 92 -5.14 -19.72 7.94
C GLN A 92 -5.62 -18.88 6.76
N PHE A 93 -6.36 -17.80 7.03
CA PHE A 93 -6.78 -16.81 6.06
C PHE A 93 -6.12 -15.48 6.37
N LEU A 94 -5.31 -14.93 5.46
CA LEU A 94 -4.68 -13.62 5.63
C LEU A 94 -5.41 -12.57 4.82
N TYR A 95 -5.80 -11.50 5.49
CA TYR A 95 -6.44 -10.33 4.91
C TYR A 95 -5.49 -9.14 4.86
N ILE A 96 -5.37 -8.51 3.69
CA ILE A 96 -4.61 -7.27 3.54
C ILE A 96 -5.53 -6.08 3.86
N SER A 97 -5.39 -5.59 5.09
CA SER A 97 -6.00 -4.34 5.54
C SER A 97 -5.12 -3.13 5.13
N SER A 98 -5.02 -2.12 5.98
CA SER A 98 -4.19 -0.93 5.76
C SER A 98 -3.88 -0.22 7.06
N ALA A 99 -2.69 0.35 7.18
CA ALA A 99 -2.34 1.26 8.28
C ALA A 99 -3.15 2.57 8.26
N SER A 100 -3.80 2.92 7.14
CA SER A 100 -4.74 4.05 7.08
C SER A 100 -6.01 3.82 7.90
N ALA A 101 -6.26 2.58 8.35
CA ALA A 101 -7.35 2.23 9.27
C ALA A 101 -7.17 2.80 10.68
N TYR A 102 -5.92 3.03 11.11
CA TYR A 102 -5.66 3.65 12.42
C TYR A 102 -6.31 5.02 12.53
N GLN A 103 -6.72 5.36 13.75
CA GLN A 103 -7.45 6.60 14.08
C GLN A 103 -6.84 7.84 13.43
N LYS A 104 -7.70 8.66 12.80
CA LYS A 104 -7.34 9.98 12.28
C LYS A 104 -8.34 11.04 12.77
N PRO A 105 -7.87 12.19 13.28
CA PRO A 105 -6.48 12.52 13.55
C PRO A 105 -5.89 11.61 14.64
N LEU A 106 -4.58 11.42 14.61
CA LEU A 106 -3.88 10.61 15.61
C LEU A 106 -3.85 11.32 16.96
N SER A 107 -4.03 10.56 18.06
CA SER A 107 -3.79 11.04 19.42
C SER A 107 -2.30 10.92 19.82
N ASP A 108 -1.57 9.99 19.21
CA ASP A 108 -0.13 9.80 19.36
C ASP A 108 0.46 9.46 17.98
N TYR A 109 1.62 10.02 17.66
CA TYR A 109 2.33 9.72 16.40
C TYR A 109 3.00 8.34 16.39
N ARG A 110 3.22 7.75 17.57
CA ARG A 110 3.66 6.34 17.70
C ARG A 110 2.44 5.45 17.66
N ILE A 111 2.40 4.59 16.67
CA ILE A 111 1.27 3.68 16.47
C ILE A 111 1.71 2.22 16.50
N ASN A 112 0.85 1.42 17.08
CA ASN A 112 0.94 -0.04 17.12
C ASN A 112 -0.45 -0.64 16.88
N GLU A 113 -0.56 -1.95 16.90
CA GLU A 113 -1.82 -2.63 16.61
C GLU A 113 -2.92 -2.40 17.64
N GLY A 114 -2.58 -1.89 18.83
CA GLY A 114 -3.53 -1.44 19.85
C GLY A 114 -4.08 -0.03 19.64
N THR A 115 -3.54 0.74 18.68
CA THR A 115 -4.08 2.06 18.33
C THR A 115 -5.50 1.90 17.80
N PRO A 116 -6.49 2.69 18.27
CA PRO A 116 -7.88 2.61 17.82
C PRO A 116 -8.01 2.76 16.30
N LEU A 117 -9.07 2.16 15.75
CA LEU A 117 -9.38 2.25 14.33
C LEU A 117 -10.50 3.28 14.11
N ALA A 118 -10.22 4.35 13.36
CA ALA A 118 -11.21 5.34 12.94
C ALA A 118 -10.65 6.24 11.84
N ASN A 119 -11.35 6.39 10.74
CA ASN A 119 -10.93 7.31 9.69
C ASN A 119 -12.13 8.04 9.06
N PRO A 120 -12.45 9.26 9.51
CA PRO A 120 -13.60 10.02 9.00
C PRO A 120 -13.34 10.61 7.61
N TYR A 121 -12.09 10.64 7.14
CA TYR A 121 -11.70 11.32 5.91
C TYR A 121 -11.73 10.42 4.68
N TRP A 122 -11.55 9.08 4.86
CA TRP A 122 -11.32 8.16 3.75
C TRP A 122 -12.27 6.94 3.77
N GLU A 123 -13.08 6.81 2.74
CA GLU A 123 -14.00 5.67 2.60
C GLU A 123 -13.25 4.33 2.49
N TYR A 124 -12.16 4.31 1.72
CA TYR A 124 -11.28 3.15 1.65
C TYR A 124 -10.89 2.62 3.04
N SER A 125 -10.46 3.51 3.93
CA SER A 125 -10.06 3.13 5.29
C SER A 125 -11.23 2.64 6.11
N ARG A 126 -12.42 3.26 5.99
CA ARG A 126 -13.63 2.79 6.68
C ARG A 126 -14.04 1.39 6.21
N ASN A 127 -13.92 1.10 4.92
CA ASN A 127 -14.17 -0.24 4.39
C ASN A 127 -13.16 -1.27 4.93
N LYS A 128 -11.88 -0.89 5.06
CA LYS A 128 -10.87 -1.76 5.68
C LYS A 128 -11.18 -2.03 7.15
N ILE A 129 -11.60 -1.02 7.92
CA ILE A 129 -12.03 -1.16 9.32
C ILE A 129 -13.21 -2.13 9.42
N ALA A 130 -14.26 -1.91 8.64
CA ALA A 130 -15.44 -2.77 8.64
C ALA A 130 -15.10 -4.22 8.24
N GLY A 131 -14.13 -4.41 7.33
CA GLY A 131 -13.62 -5.73 6.97
C GLY A 131 -12.88 -6.42 8.12
N GLU A 132 -12.06 -5.68 8.88
CA GLU A 132 -11.39 -6.22 10.07
C GLU A 132 -12.40 -6.62 11.16
N GLU A 133 -13.41 -5.79 11.41
CA GLU A 133 -14.48 -6.07 12.38
C GLU A 133 -15.25 -7.33 12.03
N LEU A 134 -15.63 -7.49 10.75
CA LEU A 134 -16.30 -8.69 10.25
C LEU A 134 -15.43 -9.94 10.44
N LEU A 135 -14.16 -9.88 10.03
CA LEU A 135 -13.26 -11.04 10.12
C LEU A 135 -12.99 -11.44 11.57
N MET A 136 -12.82 -10.48 12.47
CA MET A 136 -12.65 -10.76 13.89
C MET A 136 -13.92 -11.30 14.54
N LYS A 137 -15.12 -10.93 14.04
CA LYS A 137 -16.38 -11.56 14.42
C LYS A 137 -16.40 -13.02 13.96
N LEU A 138 -16.13 -13.30 12.68
CA LEU A 138 -16.09 -14.65 12.13
C LEU A 138 -15.05 -15.54 12.82
N TYR A 139 -13.91 -14.98 13.22
CA TYR A 139 -12.91 -15.70 14.02
C TYR A 139 -13.48 -16.15 15.38
N ARG A 140 -14.15 -15.25 16.10
CA ARG A 140 -14.68 -15.54 17.45
C ARG A 140 -15.91 -16.45 17.45
N GLU A 141 -16.81 -16.27 16.48
CA GLU A 141 -18.12 -16.94 16.47
C GLU A 141 -18.10 -18.22 15.65
N GLU A 142 -17.32 -18.25 14.55
CA GLU A 142 -17.33 -19.34 13.57
C GLU A 142 -15.98 -20.10 13.50
N GLY A 143 -14.98 -19.66 14.24
CA GLY A 143 -13.64 -20.27 14.23
C GLY A 143 -12.87 -20.06 12.91
N PHE A 144 -13.24 -19.06 12.10
CA PHE A 144 -12.51 -18.75 10.86
C PHE A 144 -11.09 -18.28 11.17
N PRO A 145 -10.01 -18.97 10.72
CA PRO A 145 -8.65 -18.78 11.22
C PRO A 145 -7.96 -17.56 10.58
N VAL A 146 -8.35 -16.36 10.97
CA VAL A 146 -7.96 -15.09 10.35
C VAL A 146 -6.66 -14.55 10.92
N THR A 147 -5.82 -13.98 10.05
CA THR A 147 -4.73 -13.05 10.38
C THR A 147 -4.92 -11.77 9.56
N ILE A 148 -4.92 -10.61 10.22
CA ILE A 148 -5.09 -9.31 9.58
C ILE A 148 -3.71 -8.67 9.43
N VAL A 149 -3.36 -8.24 8.22
CA VAL A 149 -2.08 -7.55 7.95
C VAL A 149 -2.34 -6.10 7.55
N ARG A 150 -1.69 -5.17 8.23
CA ARG A 150 -1.79 -3.71 7.99
C ARG A 150 -0.50 -3.18 7.35
N PRO A 151 -0.39 -3.16 6.02
CA PRO A 151 0.70 -2.47 5.34
C PRO A 151 0.56 -0.96 5.48
N SER A 152 1.70 -0.24 5.54
CA SER A 152 1.79 1.19 5.28
C SER A 152 2.10 1.42 3.80
N HIS A 153 2.87 2.44 3.45
CA HIS A 153 3.24 2.74 2.08
C HIS A 153 4.28 1.74 1.55
N THR A 154 3.80 0.61 1.07
CA THR A 154 4.64 -0.39 0.41
C THR A 154 4.84 -0.02 -1.06
N TYR A 155 6.08 -0.08 -1.53
CA TYR A 155 6.44 0.25 -2.91
C TYR A 155 7.33 -0.84 -3.53
N SER A 156 7.42 -0.81 -4.85
CA SER A 156 8.32 -1.67 -5.65
C SER A 156 9.07 -0.81 -6.64
N GLU A 157 9.96 -1.43 -7.42
CA GLU A 157 10.68 -0.79 -8.51
C GLU A 157 9.76 -0.23 -9.62
N ARG A 158 8.54 -0.72 -9.74
CA ARG A 158 7.62 -0.36 -10.86
C ARG A 158 6.96 1.01 -10.72
N SER A 159 7.10 1.66 -9.58
CA SER A 159 6.52 3.00 -9.34
C SER A 159 7.29 3.72 -8.25
N VAL A 160 7.70 4.96 -8.52
CA VAL A 160 8.34 5.81 -7.50
C VAL A 160 7.30 6.23 -6.47
N PRO A 161 7.51 5.95 -5.16
CA PRO A 161 6.53 6.28 -4.14
C PRO A 161 6.52 7.78 -3.83
N LEU A 162 5.34 8.39 -3.89
CA LEU A 162 5.13 9.83 -3.70
C LEU A 162 3.97 10.11 -2.75
N GLY A 163 4.00 11.28 -2.12
CA GLY A 163 2.90 11.76 -1.28
C GLY A 163 1.67 12.14 -2.09
N LEU A 164 1.89 12.63 -3.30
CA LEU A 164 0.88 13.22 -4.17
C LEU A 164 1.14 12.85 -5.62
N HIS A 165 0.12 12.37 -6.32
CA HIS A 165 0.13 12.11 -7.77
C HIS A 165 -1.31 12.07 -8.31
N GLY A 166 -1.46 12.20 -9.63
CA GLY A 166 -2.74 12.03 -10.31
C GLY A 166 -3.12 10.56 -10.54
N THR A 167 -4.16 10.33 -11.31
CA THR A 167 -4.67 8.97 -11.62
C THR A 167 -3.72 8.16 -12.51
N GLY A 168 -2.83 8.84 -13.25
CA GLY A 168 -1.79 8.21 -14.08
C GLY A 168 -0.66 7.56 -13.29
N GLY A 169 -0.59 7.76 -11.97
CA GLY A 169 0.51 7.31 -11.12
C GLY A 169 1.57 8.40 -10.92
N SER A 170 2.76 8.00 -10.47
CA SER A 170 3.81 8.93 -10.03
C SER A 170 4.64 9.55 -11.16
N TYR A 171 4.61 9.00 -12.37
CA TYR A 171 5.53 9.40 -13.44
C TYR A 171 5.45 10.90 -13.80
N GLN A 172 4.24 11.49 -13.79
CA GLN A 172 4.12 12.92 -14.11
C GLN A 172 4.89 13.82 -13.13
N VAL A 173 4.96 13.42 -11.84
CA VAL A 173 5.78 14.16 -10.86
C VAL A 173 7.27 13.99 -11.15
N ILE A 174 7.70 12.78 -11.50
CA ILE A 174 9.08 12.49 -11.91
C ILE A 174 9.47 13.31 -13.15
N LYS A 175 8.58 13.35 -14.15
CA LYS A 175 8.78 14.15 -15.36
C LYS A 175 8.93 15.64 -15.03
N ARG A 176 8.07 16.19 -14.14
CA ARG A 176 8.20 17.58 -13.67
C ARG A 176 9.57 17.86 -13.03
N MET A 177 10.08 16.95 -12.20
CA MET A 177 11.41 17.07 -11.60
C MET A 177 12.51 17.11 -12.67
N MET A 178 12.47 16.20 -13.65
CA MET A 178 13.45 16.14 -14.75
C MET A 178 13.39 17.38 -15.65
N GLU A 179 12.21 17.97 -15.84
CA GLU A 179 12.02 19.22 -16.58
C GLU A 179 12.38 20.48 -15.77
N GLY A 180 12.83 20.33 -14.52
CA GLY A 180 13.14 21.46 -13.63
C GLY A 180 11.92 22.27 -13.19
N LYS A 181 10.72 21.70 -13.32
CA LYS A 181 9.47 22.31 -12.82
C LYS A 181 9.35 22.12 -11.29
N LYS A 182 8.61 23.01 -10.65
CA LYS A 182 8.25 22.84 -9.24
C LYS A 182 7.31 21.65 -9.05
N VAL A 183 7.50 20.91 -7.93
CA VAL A 183 6.61 19.84 -7.48
C VAL A 183 5.95 20.21 -6.15
N ILE A 184 4.70 19.80 -5.98
CA ILE A 184 3.95 20.09 -4.76
C ILE A 184 4.34 19.09 -3.68
N ILE A 185 4.72 19.60 -2.51
CA ILE A 185 4.87 18.83 -1.28
C ILE A 185 3.76 19.29 -0.32
N HIS A 186 2.99 18.35 0.22
CA HIS A 186 1.88 18.67 1.10
C HIS A 186 2.37 19.12 2.48
N GLY A 187 1.64 20.06 3.11
CA GLY A 187 2.04 20.70 4.36
C GLY A 187 3.32 21.52 4.17
N ASP A 188 4.23 21.37 5.09
CA ASP A 188 5.60 21.90 5.04
C ASP A 188 6.64 20.80 4.76
N GLY A 189 6.16 19.59 4.46
CA GLY A 189 6.98 18.42 4.19
C GLY A 189 7.66 17.81 5.42
N THR A 190 7.34 18.25 6.64
CA THR A 190 7.97 17.75 7.88
C THR A 190 7.24 16.61 8.54
N SER A 191 6.01 16.28 8.11
CA SER A 191 5.31 15.12 8.65
C SER A 191 6.07 13.82 8.38
N LEU A 192 6.08 12.94 9.40
CA LEU A 192 6.82 11.69 9.39
C LEU A 192 6.08 10.60 8.63
N TRP A 193 6.82 9.82 7.88
CA TRP A 193 6.27 8.74 7.07
C TRP A 193 7.23 7.54 7.00
N THR A 194 6.68 6.36 6.67
CA THR A 194 7.47 5.14 6.50
C THR A 194 7.22 4.55 5.12
N MET A 195 8.30 4.33 4.38
CA MET A 195 8.30 3.63 3.11
C MET A 195 8.85 2.22 3.31
N THR A 196 8.12 1.21 2.84
CA THR A 196 8.53 -0.20 2.96
C THR A 196 8.71 -0.80 1.58
N HIS A 197 9.91 -1.27 1.27
CA HIS A 197 10.12 -1.98 0.01
C HIS A 197 9.36 -3.31 0.02
N ASN A 198 8.76 -3.70 -1.10
CA ASN A 198 7.92 -4.89 -1.18
C ASN A 198 8.67 -6.20 -0.84
N THR A 199 9.98 -6.27 -1.10
CA THR A 199 10.80 -7.43 -0.71
C THR A 199 10.98 -7.54 0.81
N ASP A 200 11.09 -6.41 1.52
CA ASP A 200 11.11 -6.40 2.98
C ASP A 200 9.73 -6.72 3.55
N PHE A 201 8.66 -6.19 2.95
CA PHE A 201 7.30 -6.56 3.30
C PHE A 201 7.08 -8.07 3.17
N ALA A 202 7.57 -8.68 2.08
CA ALA A 202 7.46 -10.12 1.81
C ALA A 202 8.11 -10.97 2.92
N LYS A 203 9.26 -10.55 3.49
CA LYS A 203 9.91 -11.28 4.60
C LYS A 203 8.98 -11.40 5.81
N GLY A 204 8.41 -10.27 6.25
CA GLY A 204 7.46 -10.26 7.36
C GLY A 204 6.20 -11.04 7.07
N PHE A 205 5.65 -10.88 5.86
CA PHE A 205 4.43 -11.53 5.45
C PHE A 205 4.55 -13.05 5.42
N ILE A 206 5.60 -13.58 4.79
CA ILE A 206 5.87 -15.03 4.70
C ILE A 206 6.11 -15.62 6.09
N GLY A 207 6.79 -14.88 6.99
CA GLY A 207 6.96 -15.31 8.39
C GLY A 207 5.65 -15.39 9.19
N LEU A 208 4.58 -14.69 8.75
CA LEU A 208 3.24 -14.83 9.34
C LEU A 208 2.43 -15.98 8.71
N MET A 209 2.77 -16.42 7.48
CA MET A 209 2.07 -17.50 6.81
C MET A 209 2.34 -18.84 7.49
N GLY A 210 1.28 -19.54 7.88
CA GLY A 210 1.37 -20.81 8.63
C GLY A 210 1.75 -20.65 10.10
N ASN A 211 1.93 -19.41 10.59
CA ASN A 211 2.23 -19.15 11.98
C ASN A 211 0.95 -19.19 12.82
N ILE A 212 0.78 -20.23 13.63
CA ILE A 212 -0.42 -20.43 14.48
C ILE A 212 -0.61 -19.30 15.51
N HIS A 213 0.47 -18.64 15.93
CA HIS A 213 0.43 -17.52 16.88
C HIS A 213 -0.01 -16.20 16.23
N ALA A 214 -0.11 -16.15 14.89
CA ALA A 214 -0.65 -15.01 14.16
C ALA A 214 -2.16 -15.13 13.91
N ILE A 215 -2.78 -16.29 14.17
CA ILE A 215 -4.23 -16.49 14.02
C ILE A 215 -4.96 -15.70 15.12
N GLY A 216 -5.97 -14.93 14.71
CA GLY A 216 -6.71 -14.03 15.59
C GLY A 216 -6.01 -12.69 15.83
N GLU A 217 -4.87 -12.44 15.18
CA GLU A 217 -4.07 -11.24 15.38
C GLU A 217 -4.15 -10.26 14.20
N SER A 218 -4.04 -8.96 14.54
CA SER A 218 -3.72 -7.92 13.56
C SER A 218 -2.24 -7.59 13.67
N VAL A 219 -1.54 -7.49 12.55
CA VAL A 219 -0.08 -7.24 12.51
C VAL A 219 0.24 -6.20 11.44
N GLN A 220 0.92 -5.13 11.84
CA GLN A 220 1.48 -4.19 10.86
C GLN A 220 2.84 -4.69 10.35
N ILE A 221 3.11 -4.49 9.07
CA ILE A 221 4.41 -4.81 8.47
C ILE A 221 4.94 -3.54 7.81
N THR A 222 5.98 -2.96 8.41
CA THR A 222 6.60 -1.73 7.91
C THR A 222 8.12 -1.78 8.09
N SER A 223 8.85 -0.95 7.34
CA SER A 223 10.24 -0.65 7.66
C SER A 223 10.34 0.05 9.02
N ASP A 224 11.49 -0.08 9.69
CA ASP A 224 11.81 0.71 10.89
C ASP A 224 12.32 2.12 10.54
N GLU A 225 12.56 2.41 9.25
CA GLU A 225 13.01 3.71 8.78
C GLU A 225 11.85 4.70 8.76
N THR A 226 12.03 5.83 9.45
CA THR A 226 11.05 6.92 9.46
C THR A 226 11.68 8.16 8.84
N LEU A 227 11.01 8.74 7.85
CA LEU A 227 11.49 9.89 7.07
C LEU A 227 10.44 11.01 7.06
N THR A 228 10.90 12.24 6.93
CA THR A 228 10.01 13.34 6.54
C THR A 228 9.72 13.29 5.04
N TRP A 229 8.60 13.88 4.60
CA TRP A 229 8.34 13.99 3.16
C TRP A 229 9.42 14.81 2.44
N ASN A 230 10.03 15.79 3.11
CA ASN A 230 11.18 16.50 2.56
C ASN A 230 12.36 15.58 2.26
N GLN A 231 12.68 14.65 3.17
CA GLN A 231 13.73 13.65 2.94
C GLN A 231 13.35 12.69 1.81
N ILE A 232 12.09 12.26 1.74
CA ILE A 232 11.58 11.39 0.69
C ILE A 232 11.72 12.06 -0.69
N TYR A 233 11.21 13.29 -0.85
CA TYR A 233 11.31 14.00 -2.13
C TYR A 233 12.75 14.34 -2.51
N ARG A 234 13.61 14.65 -1.54
CA ARG A 234 15.04 14.85 -1.79
C ARG A 234 15.72 13.58 -2.28
N ALA A 235 15.47 12.44 -1.65
CA ALA A 235 16.02 11.15 -2.09
C ALA A 235 15.58 10.79 -3.52
N ILE A 236 14.34 11.13 -3.91
CA ILE A 236 13.87 10.97 -5.29
C ILE A 236 14.64 11.90 -6.25
N ALA A 237 14.79 13.18 -5.92
CA ALA A 237 15.52 14.13 -6.74
C ALA A 237 17.01 13.76 -6.89
N ASP A 238 17.64 13.29 -5.79
CA ASP A 238 19.02 12.78 -5.79
C ASP A 238 19.16 11.53 -6.68
N ALA A 239 18.17 10.63 -6.65
CA ALA A 239 18.15 9.46 -7.53
C ALA A 239 18.00 9.83 -9.02
N LEU A 240 17.28 10.90 -9.32
CA LEU A 240 17.13 11.46 -10.67
C LEU A 240 18.35 12.31 -11.12
N GLY A 241 19.23 12.68 -10.20
CA GLY A 241 20.35 13.60 -10.47
C GLY A 241 19.90 15.04 -10.75
N VAL A 242 18.77 15.49 -10.17
CA VAL A 242 18.22 16.83 -10.40
C VAL A 242 18.06 17.62 -9.11
N GLU A 243 17.96 18.95 -9.21
CA GLU A 243 17.63 19.81 -8.08
C GLU A 243 16.13 19.70 -7.73
N LEU A 244 15.80 19.51 -6.44
CA LEU A 244 14.43 19.52 -5.96
C LEU A 244 13.89 20.96 -5.90
N ARG A 245 12.91 21.28 -6.72
CA ARG A 245 12.19 22.56 -6.71
C ARG A 245 10.80 22.36 -6.09
N ALA A 246 10.74 22.48 -4.76
CA ALA A 246 9.51 22.24 -3.99
C ALA A 246 8.61 23.49 -3.93
N CYS A 247 7.28 23.26 -3.98
CA CYS A 247 6.25 24.19 -3.58
C CYS A 247 5.43 23.58 -2.44
N TYR A 248 5.46 24.20 -1.28
CA TYR A 248 4.75 23.71 -0.09
C TYR A 248 3.32 24.21 -0.06
N VAL A 249 2.36 23.30 -0.02
CA VAL A 249 0.94 23.62 -0.07
C VAL A 249 0.22 22.85 1.02
N SER A 250 -0.64 23.54 1.80
CA SER A 250 -1.36 22.86 2.88
C SER A 250 -2.20 21.70 2.35
N SER A 251 -2.24 20.58 3.08
CA SER A 251 -3.03 19.40 2.71
C SER A 251 -4.52 19.72 2.53
N ALA A 252 -5.04 20.65 3.31
CA ALA A 252 -6.44 21.09 3.19
C ALA A 252 -6.69 21.84 1.88
N PHE A 253 -5.76 22.70 1.44
CA PHE A 253 -5.86 23.40 0.16
C PHE A 253 -5.80 22.42 -1.02
N ILE A 254 -4.85 21.49 -0.98
CA ILE A 254 -4.72 20.41 -1.98
C ILE A 254 -6.03 19.62 -2.07
N ALA A 255 -6.57 19.16 -0.93
CA ALA A 255 -7.81 18.40 -0.87
C ALA A 255 -9.03 19.15 -1.41
N ALA A 256 -9.08 20.48 -1.21
CA ALA A 256 -10.16 21.33 -1.66
C ALA A 256 -10.07 21.71 -3.16
N SER A 257 -8.84 21.82 -3.71
CA SER A 257 -8.59 22.28 -5.09
C SER A 257 -8.55 21.13 -6.11
N ALA A 258 -8.32 19.91 -5.66
CA ALA A 258 -8.21 18.74 -6.54
C ALA A 258 -9.57 18.22 -6.99
N PRO A 259 -9.67 17.61 -8.20
CA PRO A 259 -10.83 16.84 -8.59
C PRO A 259 -11.18 15.76 -7.56
N LYS A 260 -12.47 15.59 -7.25
CA LYS A 260 -12.93 14.59 -6.28
C LYS A 260 -12.52 13.16 -6.66
N SER A 261 -12.45 12.88 -7.96
CA SER A 261 -12.05 11.59 -8.51
C SER A 261 -10.61 11.17 -8.15
N TRP A 262 -9.76 12.10 -7.72
CA TRP A 262 -8.39 11.78 -7.30
C TRP A 262 -8.29 11.36 -5.84
N ASP A 263 -9.36 11.56 -5.06
CA ASP A 263 -9.47 11.19 -3.64
C ASP A 263 -8.30 11.70 -2.76
N LEU A 264 -7.75 12.87 -3.11
CA LEU A 264 -6.62 13.46 -2.39
C LEU A 264 -7.01 13.87 -0.95
N ARG A 265 -8.31 14.10 -0.69
CA ARG A 265 -8.78 14.34 0.66
C ARG A 265 -8.55 13.13 1.56
N GLY A 266 -8.95 11.95 1.10
CA GLY A 266 -8.71 10.69 1.81
C GLY A 266 -7.22 10.39 1.92
N ALA A 267 -6.51 10.43 0.80
CA ALA A 267 -5.09 10.08 0.73
C ALA A 267 -4.18 10.99 1.57
N LEU A 268 -4.54 12.27 1.76
CA LEU A 268 -3.75 13.21 2.57
C LEU A 268 -4.30 13.32 4.00
N LEU A 269 -5.52 13.87 4.18
CA LEU A 269 -6.07 14.11 5.53
C LEU A 269 -6.35 12.81 6.28
N GLY A 270 -6.73 11.77 5.55
CA GLY A 270 -6.97 10.43 6.09
C GLY A 270 -5.70 9.59 6.25
N ASP A 271 -4.54 10.04 5.76
CA ASP A 271 -3.33 9.22 5.79
C ASP A 271 -2.04 10.08 5.82
N LYS A 272 -1.50 10.49 4.68
CA LYS A 272 -0.13 10.96 4.49
C LYS A 272 0.24 12.29 5.16
N SER A 273 -0.72 13.13 5.52
CA SER A 273 -0.45 14.39 6.24
C SER A 273 -0.28 14.20 7.76
N ASN A 274 -0.53 13.00 8.26
CA ASN A 274 -0.38 12.68 9.68
C ASN A 274 1.02 12.07 9.92
N SER A 275 1.77 12.61 10.87
CA SER A 275 3.05 12.00 11.28
C SER A 275 2.81 10.65 11.93
N VAL A 276 3.50 9.61 11.45
CA VAL A 276 3.42 8.24 11.99
C VAL A 276 4.81 7.66 12.20
N VAL A 277 5.00 6.97 13.33
CA VAL A 277 6.14 6.12 13.63
C VAL A 277 5.58 4.77 14.04
N PHE A 278 5.89 3.73 13.29
CA PHE A 278 5.37 2.39 13.52
C PHE A 278 6.21 1.62 14.54
N ASP A 279 5.55 1.06 15.55
CA ASP A 279 6.18 0.12 16.49
C ASP A 279 6.00 -1.31 15.98
N ASN A 280 7.07 -1.88 15.41
CA ASN A 280 7.08 -3.23 14.86
C ASN A 280 7.36 -4.34 15.90
N THR A 281 7.26 -4.06 17.20
CA THR A 281 7.56 -5.02 18.28
C THR A 281 6.71 -6.30 18.14
N LYS A 282 5.44 -6.18 17.81
CA LYS A 282 4.55 -7.34 17.61
C LYS A 282 5.00 -8.20 16.42
N LEU A 283 5.29 -7.57 15.29
CA LEU A 283 5.80 -8.27 14.11
C LEU A 283 7.09 -9.03 14.45
N LYS A 284 8.07 -8.37 15.08
CA LYS A 284 9.35 -8.99 15.44
C LYS A 284 9.23 -10.11 16.49
N ARG A 285 8.20 -10.07 17.32
CA ARG A 285 7.89 -11.18 18.23
C ARG A 285 7.31 -12.39 17.47
N LEU A 286 6.44 -12.18 16.48
CA LEU A 286 5.84 -13.25 15.69
C LEU A 286 6.80 -13.77 14.60
N VAL A 287 7.68 -12.92 14.10
CA VAL A 287 8.69 -13.20 13.07
C VAL A 287 10.03 -12.68 13.55
N PRO A 288 10.75 -13.41 14.43
CA PRO A 288 11.97 -12.91 15.10
C PRO A 288 13.08 -12.49 14.13
N ASP A 289 13.18 -13.13 12.96
CA ASP A 289 14.19 -12.84 11.95
C ASP A 289 13.81 -11.67 11.02
N TYR A 290 12.66 -11.03 11.26
CA TYR A 290 12.25 -9.90 10.45
C TYR A 290 13.18 -8.71 10.60
N THR A 291 13.77 -8.30 9.48
CA THR A 291 14.55 -7.06 9.36
C THR A 291 14.29 -6.45 7.99
N ALA A 292 13.88 -5.19 7.97
CA ALA A 292 13.84 -4.39 6.75
C ALA A 292 15.27 -3.98 6.39
N THR A 293 15.76 -4.42 5.23
CA THR A 293 17.15 -4.23 4.80
C THR A 293 17.30 -3.23 3.65
N VAL A 294 16.22 -2.91 2.95
CA VAL A 294 16.22 -1.95 1.86
C VAL A 294 15.90 -0.57 2.41
N ARG A 295 16.92 0.26 2.59
CA ARG A 295 16.74 1.66 2.96
C ARG A 295 16.06 2.40 1.82
N PHE A 296 15.31 3.46 2.16
CA PHE A 296 14.55 4.19 1.15
C PHE A 296 15.44 4.81 0.05
N ASP A 297 16.59 5.37 0.42
CA ASP A 297 17.54 5.96 -0.55
C ASP A 297 18.10 4.94 -1.56
N GLN A 298 18.16 3.67 -1.20
CA GLN A 298 18.54 2.58 -2.09
C GLN A 298 17.35 2.11 -2.93
N GLY A 299 16.22 1.82 -2.29
CA GLY A 299 15.03 1.33 -2.97
C GLY A 299 14.44 2.33 -3.97
N VAL A 300 14.51 3.64 -3.66
CA VAL A 300 14.02 4.66 -4.59
C VAL A 300 14.91 4.80 -5.84
N ARG A 301 16.22 4.55 -5.75
CA ARG A 301 17.10 4.47 -6.93
C ARG A 301 16.73 3.30 -7.82
N MET A 302 16.43 2.13 -7.24
CA MET A 302 15.92 0.98 -7.98
C MET A 302 14.61 1.33 -8.71
N ALA A 303 13.70 2.02 -8.04
CA ALA A 303 12.43 2.43 -8.62
C ALA A 303 12.60 3.47 -9.75
N VAL A 304 13.44 4.48 -9.54
CA VAL A 304 13.75 5.49 -10.57
C VAL A 304 14.40 4.85 -11.79
N ASP A 305 15.42 4.03 -11.59
CA ASP A 305 16.10 3.33 -12.66
C ASP A 305 15.15 2.43 -13.45
N TYR A 306 14.33 1.64 -12.76
CA TYR A 306 13.34 0.81 -13.42
C TYR A 306 12.33 1.63 -14.23
N VAL A 307 11.72 2.65 -13.63
CA VAL A 307 10.71 3.48 -14.29
C VAL A 307 11.28 4.18 -15.53
N LEU A 308 12.52 4.68 -15.46
CA LEU A 308 13.14 5.36 -16.61
C LEU A 308 13.51 4.39 -17.74
N ASN A 309 13.74 3.12 -17.46
CA ASN A 309 14.05 2.10 -18.47
C ASN A 309 12.82 1.31 -18.97
N HIS A 310 11.62 1.57 -18.41
CA HIS A 310 10.39 0.85 -18.75
C HIS A 310 9.28 1.81 -19.18
N PRO A 311 9.10 2.03 -20.51
CA PRO A 311 8.12 2.98 -21.05
C PRO A 311 6.68 2.73 -20.57
N GLU A 312 6.32 1.48 -20.29
CA GLU A 312 5.00 1.13 -19.76
C GLU A 312 4.72 1.71 -18.36
N CYS A 313 5.76 2.10 -17.62
CA CYS A 313 5.68 2.78 -16.33
C CYS A 313 5.62 4.31 -16.47
N GLN A 314 5.87 4.84 -17.68
CA GLN A 314 6.00 6.26 -17.95
C GLN A 314 4.69 6.90 -18.43
N ARG A 315 3.64 6.69 -17.65
CA ARG A 315 2.32 7.22 -17.98
C ARG A 315 2.23 8.70 -17.61
N GLU A 316 2.15 9.55 -18.63
CA GLU A 316 1.91 10.99 -18.47
C GLU A 316 0.48 11.28 -18.02
N ASP A 317 0.32 12.35 -17.23
CA ASP A 317 -0.94 12.85 -16.71
C ASP A 317 -1.00 14.38 -16.89
N ALA A 318 -1.42 14.79 -18.08
CA ALA A 318 -1.50 16.21 -18.44
C ALA A 318 -2.55 16.98 -17.61
N GLU A 319 -3.57 16.32 -17.07
CA GLU A 319 -4.54 16.96 -16.19
C GLU A 319 -3.92 17.28 -14.84
N PHE A 320 -3.18 16.33 -14.26
CA PHE A 320 -2.43 16.53 -13.04
C PHE A 320 -1.34 17.59 -13.22
N ASP A 321 -0.60 17.60 -14.34
CA ASP A 321 0.42 18.59 -14.63
C ASP A 321 -0.14 20.01 -14.62
N ARG A 322 -1.22 20.25 -15.38
CA ARG A 322 -1.90 21.55 -15.41
C ARG A 322 -2.50 21.96 -14.05
N TRP A 323 -3.00 21.01 -13.29
CA TRP A 323 -3.50 21.30 -11.94
C TRP A 323 -2.36 21.72 -11.01
N CYS A 324 -1.19 21.05 -11.07
CA CYS A 324 -0.01 21.48 -10.33
C CYS A 324 0.41 22.91 -10.66
N ASP A 325 0.44 23.27 -11.95
CA ASP A 325 0.81 24.63 -12.37
C ASP A 325 -0.15 25.67 -11.79
N ARG A 326 -1.47 25.46 -11.87
CA ARG A 326 -2.46 26.37 -11.30
C ARG A 326 -2.33 26.52 -9.77
N VAL A 327 -2.09 25.43 -9.05
CA VAL A 327 -1.93 25.43 -7.58
C VAL A 327 -0.67 26.20 -7.18
N ILE A 328 0.44 25.97 -7.90
CA ILE A 328 1.72 26.65 -7.66
C ILE A 328 1.58 28.15 -7.94
N GLU A 329 1.01 28.53 -9.07
CA GLU A 329 0.74 29.91 -9.44
C GLU A 329 -0.09 30.64 -8.40
N ALA A 330 -1.22 30.04 -7.97
CA ALA A 330 -2.07 30.63 -6.92
C ALA A 330 -1.33 30.82 -5.59
N GLN A 331 -0.47 29.89 -5.21
CA GLN A 331 0.36 29.99 -3.99
C GLN A 331 1.39 31.13 -4.10
N GLU A 332 2.03 31.27 -5.26
CA GLU A 332 3.02 32.33 -5.52
C GLU A 332 2.38 33.72 -5.58
N GLU A 333 1.21 33.83 -6.23
CA GLU A 333 0.45 35.08 -6.27
C GLU A 333 0.00 35.53 -4.89
N ALA A 334 -0.53 34.60 -4.06
CA ALA A 334 -0.93 34.92 -2.70
C ALA A 334 0.24 35.44 -1.86
N LEU A 335 1.43 34.79 -1.98
CA LEU A 335 2.64 35.22 -1.29
C LEU A 335 3.11 36.61 -1.78
N ALA A 336 3.06 36.84 -3.10
CA ALA A 336 3.45 38.12 -3.68
C ALA A 336 2.53 39.29 -3.24
N LYS A 337 1.23 39.04 -3.07
CA LYS A 337 0.29 40.04 -2.53
C LYS A 337 0.61 40.42 -1.10
N VAL A 338 0.79 39.43 -0.21
CA VAL A 338 1.13 39.69 1.20
C VAL A 338 2.47 40.46 1.34
N ARG A 339 3.47 40.16 0.50
CA ARG A 339 4.76 40.85 0.53
C ARG A 339 4.71 42.29 0.03
N LYS A 340 3.72 42.68 -0.79
CA LYS A 340 3.57 44.04 -1.30
C LYS A 340 2.84 44.95 -0.32
N GLU A 341 2.08 44.39 0.62
CA GLU A 341 1.30 45.11 1.61
C GLU A 341 2.04 45.29 2.96
N GLY A 342 3.23 44.68 3.11
CA GLY A 342 4.14 44.84 4.25
C GLY A 342 5.42 45.57 3.86
#